data_d00118f12069a068153007df633ecc08
#
_entry.id   d00118f12069a068153007df633ecc08
#
_cell.length_a   1.000
_cell.length_b   1.000
_cell.length_c   1.000
_cell.angle_alpha   90.00
_cell.angle_beta   90.00
_cell.angle_gamma   90.00
#
_symmetry.space_group_name_H-M   'P 1'
#
loop_
_entity.id
_entity.type
_entity.pdbx_description
1 polymer ?
#
loop_
_entity_poly.entity_id
_entity_poly.type
_entity_poly.pdbx_seq_one_letter_code
_entity_poly.pdbx_strand_id
1 'polypeptide(L)'
;MGVFFRRLRAETGGKPFPYVWVPEWHKSGHGLHLHFAVGDFIARGKIDRAWGRGFVHIKLLGDLPVGSGSFAQSRKAAGYLSKYVGKSFDDDAAGVKRPKGLHRFDVAQGYTPKRVLLQGASRDEVLEAAAGAMGGPPDVFWSSDEAEGWQGPPTVWVQWRG
;
A
#
# COMPACT_ATOMS: atom_id res chain seq x y z
N MET A 1 -11.66 -2.74 11.34
CA MET A 1 -11.73 -2.85 9.85
C MET A 1 -12.37 -4.16 9.37
N GLY A 2 -12.07 -5.30 9.97
CA GLY A 2 -12.63 -6.60 9.51
C GLY A 2 -14.16 -6.65 9.35
N VAL A 3 -14.92 -6.00 10.23
CA VAL A 3 -16.39 -5.93 10.11
C VAL A 3 -16.81 -5.13 8.87
N PHE A 4 -16.15 -3.99 8.62
CA PHE A 4 -16.43 -3.16 7.44
C PHE A 4 -16.21 -3.92 6.14
N PHE A 5 -15.05 -4.55 5.96
CA PHE A 5 -14.76 -5.28 4.72
C PHE A 5 -15.63 -6.54 4.54
N ARG A 6 -16.05 -7.21 5.62
CA ARG A 6 -17.04 -8.30 5.50
C ARG A 6 -18.40 -7.79 5.02
N ARG A 7 -18.89 -6.68 5.58
CA ARG A 7 -20.13 -6.04 5.12
C ARG A 7 -20.03 -5.57 3.68
N LEU A 8 -18.91 -4.92 3.33
CA LEU A 8 -18.68 -4.44 1.97
C LEU A 8 -18.64 -5.60 0.96
N ARG A 9 -18.05 -6.72 1.33
CA ARG A 9 -18.08 -7.95 0.53
C ARG A 9 -19.51 -8.45 0.34
N ALA A 10 -20.33 -8.48 1.37
CA ALA A 10 -21.75 -8.84 1.26
C ALA A 10 -22.51 -7.93 0.31
N GLU A 11 -22.29 -6.60 0.38
CA GLU A 11 -22.87 -5.60 -0.54
C GLU A 11 -22.44 -5.78 -2.01
N THR A 12 -21.29 -6.42 -2.25
CA THR A 12 -20.74 -6.66 -3.59
C THR A 12 -20.96 -8.08 -4.10
N GLY A 13 -21.87 -8.85 -3.47
CA GLY A 13 -22.24 -10.18 -3.94
C GLY A 13 -21.35 -11.31 -3.40
N GLY A 14 -20.63 -11.07 -2.31
CA GLY A 14 -19.85 -12.08 -1.58
C GLY A 14 -18.47 -12.40 -2.16
N LYS A 15 -18.14 -11.89 -3.34
CA LYS A 15 -16.84 -12.13 -3.98
C LYS A 15 -15.70 -11.41 -3.25
N PRO A 16 -14.54 -12.03 -3.07
CA PRO A 16 -13.35 -11.36 -2.57
C PRO A 16 -12.90 -10.26 -3.55
N PHE A 17 -12.38 -9.17 -3.02
CA PHE A 17 -11.75 -8.10 -3.79
C PHE A 17 -10.50 -7.59 -3.08
N PRO A 18 -9.52 -7.06 -3.82
CA PRO A 18 -8.32 -6.50 -3.23
C PRO A 18 -8.63 -5.21 -2.47
N TYR A 19 -8.05 -5.06 -1.30
CA TYR A 19 -8.08 -3.81 -0.55
C TYR A 19 -6.83 -3.65 0.29
N VAL A 20 -6.52 -2.41 0.62
CA VAL A 20 -5.52 -2.02 1.61
C VAL A 20 -6.09 -0.88 2.44
N TRP A 21 -5.74 -0.82 3.72
CA TRP A 21 -6.14 0.27 4.58
C TRP A 21 -5.02 0.67 5.54
N VAL A 22 -5.04 1.97 5.92
CA VAL A 22 -4.06 2.60 6.80
C VAL A 22 -4.81 3.43 7.84
N PRO A 23 -4.55 3.26 9.14
CA PRO A 23 -5.07 4.13 10.17
C PRO A 23 -4.23 5.41 10.27
N GLU A 24 -4.88 6.53 10.51
CA GLU A 24 -4.25 7.83 10.79
C GLU A 24 -4.95 8.49 11.99
N TRP A 25 -4.19 8.95 12.98
CA TRP A 25 -4.74 9.76 14.04
C TRP A 25 -5.09 11.15 13.53
N HIS A 26 -6.27 11.61 13.88
CA HIS A 26 -6.64 12.98 13.54
C HIS A 26 -5.82 13.96 14.38
N LYS A 27 -5.23 14.97 13.75
CA LYS A 27 -4.39 15.97 14.43
C LYS A 27 -5.08 16.71 15.57
N SER A 28 -6.41 16.82 15.53
CA SER A 28 -7.24 17.45 16.58
C SER A 28 -7.54 16.53 17.77
N GLY A 29 -7.03 15.28 17.77
CA GLY A 29 -7.31 14.32 18.83
C GLY A 29 -8.72 13.69 18.80
N HIS A 30 -9.55 14.01 17.80
CA HIS A 30 -10.94 13.55 17.70
C HIS A 30 -11.11 12.09 17.24
N GLY A 31 -10.04 11.29 17.22
CA GLY A 31 -10.12 9.87 16.92
C GLY A 31 -9.32 9.43 15.72
N LEU A 32 -9.65 8.25 15.22
CA LEU A 32 -8.93 7.55 14.19
C LEU A 32 -9.62 7.72 12.84
N HIS A 33 -8.91 8.26 11.87
CA HIS A 33 -9.29 8.21 10.47
C HIS A 33 -8.78 6.91 9.84
N LEU A 34 -9.53 6.40 8.90
CA LEU A 34 -9.17 5.20 8.16
C LEU A 34 -9.12 5.52 6.68
N HIS A 35 -7.93 5.43 6.12
CA HIS A 35 -7.73 5.54 4.68
C HIS A 35 -7.73 4.14 4.10
N PHE A 36 -8.47 3.92 3.02
CA PHE A 36 -8.47 2.64 2.33
C PHE A 36 -8.57 2.82 0.83
N ALA A 37 -8.03 1.86 0.11
CA ALA A 37 -8.25 1.69 -1.32
C ALA A 37 -8.82 0.30 -1.58
N VAL A 38 -9.68 0.21 -2.58
CA VAL A 38 -10.22 -1.06 -3.11
C VAL A 38 -9.87 -1.17 -4.59
N GLY A 39 -9.53 -2.36 -5.04
CA GLY A 39 -9.13 -2.60 -6.42
C GLY A 39 -10.30 -2.73 -7.40
N ASP A 40 -11.52 -2.85 -6.89
CA ASP A 40 -12.73 -2.93 -7.71
C ASP A 40 -13.55 -1.65 -7.58
N PHE A 41 -14.28 -1.30 -8.65
CA PHE A 41 -15.26 -0.22 -8.56
C PHE A 41 -16.42 -0.64 -7.65
N ILE A 42 -16.62 0.10 -6.57
CA ILE A 42 -17.73 -0.10 -5.64
C ILE A 42 -18.52 1.21 -5.53
N ALA A 43 -19.81 1.14 -5.85
CA ALA A 43 -20.69 2.30 -5.77
C ALA A 43 -20.72 2.87 -4.33
N ARG A 44 -20.65 4.20 -4.22
CA ARG A 44 -20.60 4.94 -2.94
C ARG A 44 -21.63 4.45 -1.92
N GLY A 45 -22.89 4.28 -2.34
CA GLY A 45 -23.96 3.87 -1.45
C GLY A 45 -23.72 2.49 -0.78
N LYS A 46 -23.00 1.58 -1.45
CA LYS A 46 -22.60 0.29 -0.86
C LYS A 46 -21.53 0.50 0.22
N ILE A 47 -20.59 1.40 -0.04
CA ILE A 47 -19.53 1.74 0.93
C ILE A 47 -20.15 2.39 2.18
N ASP A 48 -21.04 3.37 1.98
CA ASP A 48 -21.72 4.07 3.08
C ASP A 48 -22.54 3.10 3.94
N ARG A 49 -23.31 2.18 3.34
CA ARG A 49 -24.06 1.16 4.07
C ARG A 49 -23.15 0.19 4.83
N ALA A 50 -22.07 -0.25 4.20
CA ALA A 50 -21.13 -1.17 4.84
C ALA A 50 -20.39 -0.51 6.01
N TRP A 51 -20.06 0.78 5.89
CA TRP A 51 -19.39 1.54 6.92
C TRP A 51 -20.29 1.74 8.14
N GLY A 52 -21.47 2.27 7.96
CA GLY A 52 -22.49 2.44 8.99
C GLY A 52 -22.07 3.28 10.20
N ARG A 53 -21.02 4.09 10.07
CA ARG A 53 -20.46 4.89 11.17
C ARG A 53 -19.91 6.21 10.62
N GLY A 54 -20.56 7.30 10.99
CA GLY A 54 -20.07 8.63 10.66
C GLY A 54 -19.94 8.87 9.16
N PHE A 55 -18.96 9.67 8.80
CA PHE A 55 -18.80 10.22 7.45
C PHE A 55 -17.81 9.41 6.60
N VAL A 56 -18.13 9.25 5.32
CA VAL A 56 -17.23 8.62 4.32
C VAL A 56 -16.91 9.63 3.23
N HIS A 57 -15.63 9.90 3.03
CA HIS A 57 -15.14 10.68 1.91
C HIS A 57 -14.53 9.73 0.87
N ILE A 58 -15.06 9.77 -0.35
CA ILE A 58 -14.60 8.90 -1.44
C ILE A 58 -13.99 9.78 -2.52
N LYS A 59 -12.77 9.44 -2.90
CA LYS A 59 -12.09 10.02 -4.05
C LYS A 59 -11.78 8.91 -5.04
N LEU A 60 -12.20 9.09 -6.29
CA LEU A 60 -11.71 8.27 -7.37
C LEU A 60 -10.23 8.60 -7.59
N LEU A 61 -9.35 7.62 -7.42
CA LEU A 61 -7.90 7.83 -7.52
C LEU A 61 -7.40 7.92 -8.96
N GLY A 62 -8.30 7.74 -9.94
CA GLY A 62 -7.96 7.75 -11.34
C GLY A 62 -8.81 8.72 -12.15
N ASP A 63 -8.20 9.81 -12.64
CA ASP A 63 -8.52 10.37 -13.95
C ASP A 63 -7.82 9.54 -15.06
N LEU A 64 -7.59 8.27 -14.77
CA LEU A 64 -7.00 7.36 -15.75
C LEU A 64 -8.15 6.89 -16.66
N PRO A 65 -7.97 6.91 -17.98
CA PRO A 65 -8.98 6.42 -18.91
C PRO A 65 -9.42 5.01 -18.52
N VAL A 66 -10.71 4.70 -18.69
CA VAL A 66 -11.23 3.34 -18.49
C VAL A 66 -10.43 2.40 -19.39
N GLY A 67 -9.79 1.38 -18.77
CA GLY A 67 -8.90 0.45 -19.48
C GLY A 67 -7.40 0.79 -19.44
N SER A 68 -7.00 1.94 -18.87
CA SER A 68 -5.60 2.13 -18.49
C SER A 68 -5.23 1.09 -17.42
N GLY A 69 -4.21 0.29 -17.71
CA GLY A 69 -3.88 -0.94 -17.00
C GLY A 69 -3.85 -0.81 -15.48
N SER A 70 -4.20 -1.88 -14.81
CA SER A 70 -4.27 -2.03 -13.34
C SER A 70 -3.01 -1.54 -12.62
N PHE A 71 -1.86 -1.59 -13.28
CA PHE A 71 -0.57 -1.19 -12.71
C PHE A 71 -0.47 0.32 -12.42
N ALA A 72 -0.88 1.18 -13.36
CA ALA A 72 -0.85 2.64 -13.16
C ALA A 72 -1.81 3.09 -12.06
N GLN A 73 -2.99 2.46 -11.99
CA GLN A 73 -3.96 2.68 -10.92
C GLN A 73 -3.41 2.25 -9.56
N SER A 74 -2.78 1.08 -9.50
CA SER A 74 -2.17 0.54 -8.27
C SER A 74 -1.02 1.42 -7.78
N ARG A 75 -0.16 1.94 -8.68
CA ARG A 75 0.90 2.89 -8.31
C ARG A 75 0.34 4.18 -7.72
N LYS A 76 -0.72 4.73 -8.32
CA LYS A 76 -1.36 5.95 -7.81
C LYS A 76 -1.98 5.73 -6.43
N ALA A 77 -2.65 4.59 -6.22
CA ALA A 77 -3.20 4.20 -4.92
C ALA A 77 -2.09 3.99 -3.88
N ALA A 78 -1.02 3.28 -4.23
CA ALA A 78 0.12 3.05 -3.36
C ALA A 78 0.79 4.37 -2.96
N GLY A 79 1.05 5.28 -3.90
CA GLY A 79 1.61 6.60 -3.63
C GLY A 79 0.71 7.48 -2.74
N TYR A 80 -0.61 7.34 -2.88
CA TYR A 80 -1.55 8.03 -2.00
C TYR A 80 -1.51 7.48 -0.57
N LEU A 81 -1.50 6.16 -0.40
CA LEU A 81 -1.54 5.53 0.91
C LEU A 81 -0.20 5.54 1.63
N SER A 82 0.92 5.47 0.90
CA SER A 82 2.28 5.46 1.48
C SER A 82 2.56 6.69 2.35
N LYS A 83 2.03 7.87 1.98
CA LYS A 83 2.15 9.08 2.79
C LYS A 83 1.54 8.94 4.20
N TYR A 84 0.46 8.16 4.35
CA TYR A 84 -0.16 7.91 5.66
C TYR A 84 0.60 6.86 6.46
N VAL A 85 1.22 5.90 5.77
CA VAL A 85 2.17 4.97 6.41
C VAL A 85 3.38 5.75 6.91
N GLY A 86 3.96 6.65 6.11
CA GLY A 86 5.05 7.53 6.51
C GLY A 86 4.71 8.35 7.75
N LYS A 87 3.60 9.08 7.73
CA LYS A 87 3.11 9.83 8.90
C LYS A 87 3.02 9.00 10.17
N SER A 88 2.68 7.72 10.06
CA SER A 88 2.57 6.85 11.24
C SER A 88 3.92 6.57 11.91
N PHE A 89 5.04 6.75 11.21
CA PHE A 89 6.38 6.71 11.80
C PHE A 89 6.73 8.04 12.47
N ASP A 90 6.32 9.16 11.87
CA ASP A 90 6.50 10.49 12.46
C ASP A 90 5.71 10.61 13.78
N ASP A 91 4.49 10.09 13.83
CA ASP A 91 3.66 10.04 15.05
C ASP A 91 4.35 9.23 16.16
N ASP A 92 4.95 8.08 15.84
CA ASP A 92 5.69 7.27 16.81
C ASP A 92 6.95 8.02 17.31
N ALA A 93 7.68 8.70 16.42
CA ALA A 93 8.83 9.53 16.78
C ALA A 93 8.43 10.72 17.69
N ALA A 94 7.22 11.26 17.50
CA ALA A 94 6.64 12.29 18.35
C ALA A 94 6.04 11.76 19.67
N GLY A 95 6.16 10.45 19.94
CA GLY A 95 5.67 9.83 21.19
C GLY A 95 4.16 9.55 21.21
N VAL A 96 3.46 9.64 20.10
CA VAL A 96 2.05 9.27 19.99
C VAL A 96 1.91 7.75 20.11
N LYS A 97 1.31 7.29 21.21
CA LYS A 97 1.17 5.86 21.48
C LYS A 97 0.10 5.23 20.58
N ARG A 98 0.52 4.29 19.78
CA ARG A 98 -0.39 3.45 18.99
C ARG A 98 -1.09 2.43 19.89
N PRO A 99 -2.40 2.21 19.76
CA PRO A 99 -3.09 1.12 20.45
C PRO A 99 -2.46 -0.23 20.14
N LYS A 100 -2.32 -1.07 21.17
CA LYS A 100 -1.80 -2.43 21.03
C LYS A 100 -2.64 -3.21 20.00
N GLY A 101 -1.98 -3.84 19.04
CA GLY A 101 -2.63 -4.63 17.99
C GLY A 101 -3.16 -3.81 16.80
N LEU A 102 -2.98 -2.49 16.79
CA LEU A 102 -3.28 -1.68 15.62
C LEU A 102 -2.09 -1.68 14.66
N HIS A 103 -2.23 -2.39 13.54
CA HIS A 103 -1.22 -2.41 12.46
C HIS A 103 -1.11 -1.05 11.78
N ARG A 104 0.07 -0.72 11.22
CA ARG A 104 0.27 0.51 10.43
C ARG A 104 -0.50 0.49 9.13
N PHE A 105 -0.67 -0.68 8.57
CA PHE A 105 -1.52 -0.96 7.42
C PHE A 105 -1.90 -2.44 7.44
N ASP A 106 -2.90 -2.79 6.65
CA ASP A 106 -3.28 -4.18 6.42
C ASP A 106 -3.84 -4.35 5.00
N VAL A 107 -3.71 -5.54 4.45
CA VAL A 107 -4.06 -5.90 3.07
C VAL A 107 -5.04 -7.05 3.09
N ALA A 108 -5.88 -7.13 2.08
CA ALA A 108 -6.79 -8.26 1.90
C ALA A 108 -6.03 -9.59 1.82
N GLN A 109 -6.53 -10.60 2.54
CA GLN A 109 -5.94 -11.95 2.47
C GLN A 109 -6.00 -12.49 1.03
N GLY A 110 -4.92 -13.13 0.60
CA GLY A 110 -4.76 -13.65 -0.76
C GLY A 110 -4.29 -12.63 -1.79
N TYR A 111 -4.18 -11.36 -1.43
CA TYR A 111 -3.69 -10.28 -2.30
C TYR A 111 -2.31 -9.73 -1.90
N THR A 112 -1.67 -10.39 -0.95
CA THR A 112 -0.28 -10.06 -0.61
C THR A 112 0.64 -10.49 -1.75
N PRO A 113 1.54 -9.63 -2.22
CA PRO A 113 2.50 -10.00 -3.26
C PRO A 113 3.32 -11.22 -2.86
N LYS A 114 3.55 -12.12 -3.82
CA LYS A 114 4.49 -13.21 -3.60
C LYS A 114 5.88 -12.61 -3.43
N ARG A 115 6.49 -12.90 -2.30
CA ARG A 115 7.88 -12.52 -2.03
C ARG A 115 8.82 -13.68 -2.34
N VAL A 116 9.89 -13.37 -3.04
CA VAL A 116 11.00 -14.29 -3.27
C VAL A 116 12.22 -13.69 -2.59
N LEU A 117 12.85 -14.45 -1.71
CA LEU A 117 14.10 -14.06 -1.09
C LEU A 117 15.25 -14.58 -1.96
N LEU A 118 16.06 -13.67 -2.45
CA LEU A 118 17.29 -13.99 -3.17
C LEU A 118 18.48 -13.69 -2.26
N GLN A 119 19.50 -14.53 -2.35
CA GLN A 119 20.73 -14.41 -1.59
C GLN A 119 21.91 -14.55 -2.54
N GLY A 120 23.01 -13.87 -2.26
CA GLY A 120 24.27 -13.93 -2.99
C GLY A 120 25.41 -13.44 -2.11
N ALA A 121 26.64 -13.76 -2.47
CA ALA A 121 27.84 -13.31 -1.79
C ALA A 121 28.18 -11.84 -2.10
N SER A 122 27.60 -11.28 -3.16
CA SER A 122 27.77 -9.89 -3.57
C SER A 122 26.46 -9.26 -4.05
N ARG A 123 26.45 -7.93 -4.12
CA ARG A 123 25.34 -7.16 -4.71
C ARG A 123 25.04 -7.61 -6.14
N ASP A 124 26.08 -7.80 -6.93
CA ASP A 124 25.97 -8.11 -8.34
C ASP A 124 25.36 -9.50 -8.57
N GLU A 125 25.73 -10.49 -7.76
CA GLU A 125 25.09 -11.80 -7.79
C GLU A 125 23.59 -11.75 -7.45
N VAL A 126 23.20 -10.95 -6.45
CA VAL A 126 21.78 -10.78 -6.12
C VAL A 126 21.00 -10.08 -7.24
N LEU A 127 21.61 -9.08 -7.88
CA LEU A 127 21.01 -8.38 -9.00
C LEU A 127 20.88 -9.27 -10.25
N GLU A 128 21.87 -10.10 -10.52
CA GLU A 128 21.83 -11.08 -11.61
C GLU A 128 20.73 -12.13 -11.36
N ALA A 129 20.65 -12.67 -10.15
CA ALA A 129 19.59 -13.60 -9.77
C ALA A 129 18.20 -12.96 -9.88
N ALA A 130 18.06 -11.68 -9.49
CA ALA A 130 16.82 -10.93 -9.64
C ALA A 130 16.47 -10.70 -11.12
N ALA A 131 17.44 -10.33 -11.95
CA ALA A 131 17.26 -10.17 -13.39
C ALA A 131 16.83 -11.49 -14.06
N GLY A 132 17.45 -12.61 -13.65
CA GLY A 132 17.05 -13.94 -14.11
C GLY A 132 15.62 -14.29 -13.73
N ALA A 133 15.23 -14.01 -12.49
CA ALA A 133 13.86 -14.27 -12.01
C ALA A 133 12.79 -13.40 -12.68
N MET A 134 13.17 -12.19 -13.13
CA MET A 134 12.29 -11.21 -13.76
C MET A 134 12.33 -11.22 -15.30
N GLY A 135 13.20 -12.05 -15.89
CA GLY A 135 13.31 -12.22 -17.35
C GLY A 135 14.15 -11.17 -18.05
N GLY A 136 14.96 -10.40 -17.34
CA GLY A 136 15.86 -9.40 -17.92
C GLY A 136 16.34 -8.35 -16.90
N PRO A 137 17.19 -7.41 -17.32
CA PRO A 137 17.68 -6.35 -16.44
C PRO A 137 16.55 -5.42 -15.99
N PRO A 138 16.70 -4.71 -14.86
CA PRO A 138 15.71 -3.75 -14.39
C PRO A 138 15.67 -2.50 -15.29
N ASP A 139 14.47 -1.93 -15.45
CA ASP A 139 14.27 -0.65 -16.17
C ASP A 139 14.70 0.56 -15.34
N VAL A 140 14.70 0.45 -14.04
CA VAL A 140 15.10 1.51 -13.10
C VAL A 140 16.05 0.92 -12.07
N PHE A 141 17.13 1.63 -11.85
CA PHE A 141 18.14 1.30 -10.85
C PHE A 141 18.43 2.51 -10.00
N TRP A 142 18.58 2.30 -8.69
CA TRP A 142 19.05 3.29 -7.73
C TRP A 142 19.94 2.60 -6.69
N SER A 143 21.02 3.25 -6.29
CA SER A 143 21.94 2.78 -5.26
C SER A 143 22.18 3.86 -4.21
N SER A 144 22.26 3.45 -2.95
CA SER A 144 22.67 4.33 -1.84
C SER A 144 24.09 4.87 -2.01
N ASP A 145 24.92 4.22 -2.81
CA ASP A 145 26.29 4.66 -3.10
C ASP A 145 26.33 5.98 -3.89
N GLU A 146 25.22 6.29 -4.58
CA GLU A 146 25.05 7.52 -5.38
C GLU A 146 24.28 8.61 -4.61
N ALA A 147 23.82 8.31 -3.39
CA ALA A 147 23.02 9.23 -2.60
C ALA A 147 23.88 10.03 -1.61
N GLU A 148 24.01 11.34 -1.82
CA GLU A 148 24.70 12.21 -0.88
C GLU A 148 24.03 12.15 0.51
N GLY A 149 24.84 11.97 1.57
CA GLY A 149 24.38 11.99 2.94
C GLY A 149 23.61 10.76 3.39
N TRP A 150 23.63 9.63 2.65
CA TRP A 150 22.99 8.40 3.08
C TRP A 150 23.57 7.88 4.40
N GLN A 151 22.71 7.70 5.40
CA GLN A 151 23.08 7.24 6.74
C GLN A 151 22.62 5.79 7.03
N GLY A 152 21.88 5.19 6.11
CA GLY A 152 21.36 3.84 6.25
C GLY A 152 22.37 2.76 5.82
N PRO A 153 22.01 1.47 5.95
CA PRO A 153 22.81 0.38 5.39
C PRO A 153 22.89 0.49 3.86
N PRO A 154 23.92 -0.07 3.23
CA PRO A 154 24.02 -0.15 1.78
C PRO A 154 22.73 -0.72 1.19
N THR A 155 22.12 0.02 0.28
CA THR A 155 20.80 -0.31 -0.26
C THR A 155 20.77 -0.12 -1.78
N VAL A 156 20.16 -1.06 -2.47
CA VAL A 156 19.84 -0.95 -3.89
C VAL A 156 18.34 -1.12 -4.07
N TRP A 157 17.77 -0.28 -4.90
CA TRP A 157 16.38 -0.40 -5.32
C TRP A 157 16.30 -0.51 -6.84
N VAL A 158 15.57 -1.50 -7.32
CA VAL A 158 15.40 -1.77 -8.73
C VAL A 158 13.93 -1.98 -9.08
N GLN A 159 13.54 -1.66 -10.30
CA GLN A 159 12.18 -1.83 -10.77
C GLN A 159 12.16 -2.38 -12.19
N TRP A 160 11.29 -3.35 -12.43
CA TRP A 160 10.87 -3.82 -13.74
C TRP A 160 9.50 -3.24 -14.06
N ARG A 161 9.35 -2.71 -15.25
CA ARG A 161 8.08 -2.24 -15.78
C ARG A 161 7.57 -3.35 -16.67
N GLY A 162 6.68 -4.20 -16.12
CA GLY A 162 6.03 -5.24 -16.87
C GLY A 162 4.98 -4.71 -17.84
#